data_a67c7c94d1fb95fd9035484a17fd81d4
#
_entry.id   a67c7c94d1fb95fd9035484a17fd81d4
#
_cell.length_a   1.000
_cell.length_b   1.000
_cell.length_c   1.000
_cell.angle_alpha   90.00
_cell.angle_beta   90.00
_cell.angle_gamma   90.00
#
_symmetry.space_group_name_H-M   'P 1'
#
loop_
_entity.id
_entity.type
_entity.pdbx_description
1 polymer ?
#
loop_
_entity_poly.entity_id
_entity_poly.type
_entity_poly.pdbx_seq_one_letter_code
_entity_poly.pdbx_strand_id
1 'polypeptide(L)'
;MTRPHQRKDKRVEVPLLVLLENARGVTRDTSPSGAFFWTSGTYTPGQPISFAIELKTAIGKMMWKCKGAVVRTEPRDHMVGVAATITESTMEPA
;
A
#
# COMPACT_ATOMS: atom_id res chain seq x y z
N MET A 1 -16.31 -14.82 24.74
CA MET A 1 -16.48 -14.60 24.01
C MET A 1 -15.72 -14.13 23.10
N THR A 2 -15.44 -14.23 22.51
CA THR A 2 -14.68 -13.92 21.75
C THR A 2 -15.01 -13.04 20.90
N ARG A 3 -14.56 -12.43 20.51
CA ARG A 3 -14.75 -11.61 19.78
C ARG A 3 -14.81 -11.88 18.66
N PRO A 4 -15.33 -11.82 18.30
CA PRO A 4 -15.58 -12.25 17.22
C PRO A 4 -14.95 -11.69 16.16
N HIS A 5 -15.02 -11.00 15.77
CA HIS A 5 -14.50 -10.51 14.70
C HIS A 5 -13.39 -9.94 14.89
N GLN A 6 -12.55 -10.49 15.13
CA GLN A 6 -11.45 -9.99 15.19
C GLN A 6 -11.05 -9.73 13.87
N ARG A 7 -10.64 -8.68 13.46
CA ARG A 7 -10.21 -8.36 12.24
C ARG A 7 -9.06 -9.14 11.92
N LYS A 8 -8.96 -9.83 10.84
CA LYS A 8 -7.82 -10.47 10.41
C LYS A 8 -6.78 -9.51 10.07
N ASP A 9 -7.05 -8.40 9.46
CA ASP A 9 -6.08 -7.41 9.01
C ASP A 9 -6.12 -6.24 9.92
N LYS A 10 -5.02 -5.93 10.60
CA LYS A 10 -4.92 -4.76 11.33
C LYS A 10 -4.41 -3.69 10.46
N ARG A 11 -5.01 -2.57 10.41
CA ARG A 11 -4.57 -1.45 9.58
C ARG A 11 -3.58 -0.59 10.34
N VAL A 12 -2.50 -0.23 9.65
CA VAL A 12 -1.46 0.61 10.20
C VAL A 12 -1.56 1.98 9.53
N GLU A 13 -1.75 3.02 10.31
CA GLU A 13 -1.97 4.37 9.78
C GLU A 13 -0.73 5.25 9.91
N VAL A 14 0.42 4.69 9.69
CA VAL A 14 1.67 5.42 9.71
C VAL A 14 2.05 5.76 8.27
N PRO A 15 2.43 7.00 7.98
CA PRO A 15 2.85 7.34 6.62
C PRO A 15 4.14 6.61 6.27
N LEU A 16 4.13 5.87 5.18
CA LEU A 16 5.30 5.13 4.71
C LEU A 16 5.54 5.47 3.25
N LEU A 17 6.78 5.50 2.86
CA LEU A 17 7.14 5.78 1.47
C LEU A 17 6.72 4.63 0.58
N VAL A 18 6.07 4.95 -0.52
CA VAL A 18 5.67 3.99 -1.54
C VAL A 18 6.43 4.29 -2.82
N LEU A 19 7.01 3.27 -3.41
CA LEU A 19 7.69 3.40 -4.68
C LEU A 19 6.89 2.67 -5.75
N LEU A 20 6.58 3.40 -6.81
CA LEU A 20 5.89 2.85 -7.96
C LEU A 20 6.84 2.93 -9.15
N GLU A 21 6.45 2.36 -10.27
CA GLU A 21 7.32 2.33 -11.43
C GLU A 21 7.76 3.72 -11.85
N ASN A 22 6.86 4.65 -11.94
CA ASN A 22 7.19 6.01 -12.40
C ASN A 22 6.81 7.09 -11.41
N ALA A 23 6.60 6.74 -10.15
CA ALA A 23 6.14 7.72 -9.19
C ALA A 23 6.48 7.29 -7.79
N ARG A 24 6.29 8.19 -6.86
CA ARG A 24 6.44 7.90 -5.45
C ARG A 24 5.17 8.33 -4.75
N GLY A 25 4.97 7.83 -3.58
CA GLY A 25 3.79 8.21 -2.82
C GLY A 25 4.01 7.99 -1.35
N VAL A 26 2.95 8.21 -0.60
CA VAL A 26 2.99 8.01 0.84
C VAL A 26 1.70 7.31 1.24
N THR A 27 1.80 6.34 2.11
CA THR A 27 0.62 5.58 2.53
C THR A 27 -0.22 6.40 3.49
N ARG A 28 -1.53 6.23 3.41
CA ARG A 28 -2.46 6.67 4.43
C ARG A 28 -2.63 5.55 5.44
N ASP A 29 -2.80 4.32 4.95
CA ASP A 29 -2.89 3.14 5.79
C ASP A 29 -2.52 1.90 5.00
N THR A 30 -2.12 0.88 5.70
CA THR A 30 -1.75 -0.40 5.10
C THR A 30 -2.23 -1.54 5.97
N SER A 31 -2.44 -2.69 5.36
CA SER A 31 -2.72 -3.93 6.04
C SER A 31 -2.13 -5.06 5.19
N PRO A 32 -2.08 -6.28 5.66
CA PRO A 32 -1.52 -7.37 4.85
C PRO A 32 -2.22 -7.58 3.52
N SER A 33 -3.48 -7.21 3.40
CA SER A 33 -4.23 -7.45 2.17
C SER A 33 -4.49 -6.22 1.34
N GLY A 34 -4.04 -5.05 1.76
CA GLY A 34 -4.29 -3.86 0.97
C GLY A 34 -3.61 -2.62 1.50
N ALA A 35 -3.58 -1.59 0.68
CA ALA A 35 -2.97 -0.33 1.06
C ALA A 35 -3.73 0.82 0.40
N PHE A 36 -3.75 1.95 1.07
CA PHE A 36 -4.22 3.20 0.47
C PHE A 36 -3.05 4.17 0.51
N PHE A 37 -2.72 4.74 -0.64
CA PHE A 37 -1.62 5.69 -0.70
C PHE A 37 -1.93 6.86 -1.63
N TRP A 38 -1.27 7.98 -1.37
CA TRP A 38 -1.38 9.17 -2.20
C TRP A 38 -0.18 9.20 -3.14
N THR A 39 -0.42 9.45 -4.40
CA THR A 39 0.64 9.48 -5.40
C THR A 39 0.23 10.39 -6.56
N SER A 40 0.97 10.37 -7.63
CA SER A 40 0.63 11.08 -8.85
C SER A 40 0.43 10.06 -9.95
N GLY A 41 -0.17 10.49 -11.04
CA GLY A 41 -0.40 9.61 -12.18
C GLY A 41 -1.86 9.26 -12.33
N THR A 42 -2.12 8.38 -13.25
CA THR A 42 -3.48 7.98 -13.59
C THR A 42 -3.64 6.49 -13.31
N TYR A 43 -4.67 6.14 -12.56
CA TYR A 43 -4.92 4.77 -12.19
C TYR A 43 -6.39 4.45 -12.40
N THR A 44 -6.68 3.24 -12.84
CA THR A 44 -8.04 2.81 -13.16
C THR A 44 -8.40 1.60 -12.31
N PRO A 45 -9.57 1.57 -11.68
CA PRO A 45 -9.99 0.39 -10.92
C PRO A 45 -9.91 -0.86 -11.77
N GLY A 46 -9.38 -1.92 -11.22
CA GLY A 46 -9.16 -3.18 -11.92
C GLY A 46 -7.79 -3.31 -12.53
N GLN A 47 -7.06 -2.22 -12.63
CA GLN A 47 -5.72 -2.23 -13.22
C GLN A 47 -4.75 -2.99 -12.31
N PRO A 48 -3.92 -3.85 -12.87
CA PRO A 48 -2.87 -4.48 -12.05
C PRO A 48 -1.88 -3.43 -11.59
N ILE A 49 -1.35 -3.59 -10.40
CA ILE A 49 -0.42 -2.62 -9.86
C ILE A 49 0.65 -3.32 -9.06
N SER A 50 1.88 -2.81 -9.17
CA SER A 50 3.00 -3.28 -8.38
C SER A 50 3.60 -2.08 -7.67
N PHE A 51 3.91 -2.24 -6.42
CA PHE A 51 4.49 -1.16 -5.64
C PHE A 51 5.31 -1.72 -4.51
N ALA A 52 6.18 -0.91 -3.95
CA ALA A 52 7.00 -1.30 -2.82
C ALA A 52 6.86 -0.29 -1.71
N ILE A 53 6.75 -0.77 -0.49
CA ILE A 53 6.61 0.09 0.68
C ILE A 53 7.89 -0.04 1.50
N GLU A 54 8.47 1.10 1.84
CA GLU A 54 9.69 1.11 2.63
C GLU A 54 9.34 1.01 4.11
N LEU A 55 9.94 0.06 4.78
CA LEU A 55 9.74 -0.14 6.20
C LEU A 55 11.06 -0.02 6.91
N LYS A 56 11.05 0.63 8.08
CA LYS A 56 12.23 0.72 8.89
C LYS A 56 12.05 -0.24 10.05
N THR A 57 12.96 -1.15 10.20
CA THR A 57 12.86 -2.17 11.24
C THR A 57 14.06 -2.05 12.17
N ALA A 58 14.05 -2.79 13.25
CA ALA A 58 15.14 -2.79 14.19
C ALA A 58 16.45 -3.23 13.56
N ILE A 59 16.40 -4.05 12.53
CA ILE A 59 17.60 -4.55 11.88
C ILE A 59 17.91 -3.83 10.58
N GLY A 60 17.19 -2.79 10.26
CA GLY A 60 17.48 -2.00 9.08
C GLY A 60 16.27 -1.77 8.22
N LYS A 61 16.51 -1.21 7.04
CA LYS A 61 15.46 -0.86 6.12
C LYS A 61 15.08 -2.06 5.27
N MET A 62 13.80 -2.28 5.13
CA MET A 62 13.26 -3.37 4.33
C MET A 62 12.32 -2.81 3.28
N MET A 63 12.19 -3.51 2.17
CA MET A 63 11.23 -3.16 1.13
C MET A 63 10.18 -4.25 1.07
N TRP A 64 8.93 -3.85 1.22
CA TRP A 64 7.80 -4.77 1.14
C TRP A 64 7.25 -4.63 -0.28
N LYS A 65 7.57 -5.59 -1.14
CA LYS A 65 7.18 -5.53 -2.54
C LYS A 65 5.83 -6.19 -2.71
N CYS A 66 4.89 -5.48 -3.29
CA CYS A 66 3.50 -5.89 -3.36
C CYS A 66 3.00 -5.90 -4.78
N LYS A 67 2.09 -6.84 -5.06
CA LYS A 67 1.37 -6.89 -6.31
C LYS A 67 -0.10 -7.08 -6.02
N GLY A 68 -0.92 -6.42 -6.77
CA GLY A 68 -2.36 -6.54 -6.62
C GLY A 68 -3.09 -5.78 -7.70
N ALA A 69 -4.21 -5.21 -7.35
CA ALA A 69 -5.02 -4.46 -8.30
C ALA A 69 -5.58 -3.22 -7.64
N VAL A 70 -5.79 -2.20 -8.46
CA VAL A 70 -6.43 -0.97 -8.00
C VAL A 70 -7.91 -1.26 -7.75
N VAL A 71 -8.39 -0.90 -6.57
CA VAL A 71 -9.79 -1.10 -6.21
C VAL A 71 -10.59 0.16 -6.49
N ARG A 72 -10.05 1.29 -6.12
CA ARG A 72 -10.71 2.57 -6.36
C ARG A 72 -9.69 3.69 -6.27
N THR A 73 -10.06 4.85 -6.77
CA THR A 73 -9.21 6.03 -6.74
C THR A 73 -9.99 7.21 -6.17
N GLU A 74 -9.26 8.15 -5.58
CA GLU A 74 -9.84 9.37 -5.03
C GLU A 74 -9.03 10.55 -5.52
N PRO A 75 -9.52 11.31 -6.48
CA PRO A 75 -8.76 12.47 -6.96
C PRO A 75 -8.69 13.57 -5.91
N ARG A 76 -7.57 14.26 -5.85
CA ARG A 76 -7.42 15.37 -4.95
C ARG A 76 -6.40 16.34 -5.50
N ASP A 77 -6.80 17.54 -5.80
CA ASP A 77 -5.89 18.57 -6.34
C ASP A 77 -4.82 18.01 -7.26
N HIS A 78 -3.60 17.92 -6.80
CA HIS A 78 -2.50 17.48 -7.63
C HIS A 78 -2.13 16.04 -7.38
N MET A 79 -2.93 15.31 -6.64
CA MET A 79 -2.62 13.95 -6.26
C MET A 79 -3.79 13.04 -6.50
N VAL A 80 -3.55 11.76 -6.43
CA VAL A 80 -4.61 10.78 -6.51
C VAL A 80 -4.40 9.78 -5.38
N GLY A 81 -5.47 9.46 -4.68
CA GLY A 81 -5.45 8.39 -3.69
C GLY A 81 -5.78 7.10 -4.38
N VAL A 82 -5.01 6.07 -4.09
CA VAL A 82 -5.17 4.76 -4.70
C VAL A 82 -5.38 3.73 -3.61
N ALA A 83 -6.50 3.03 -3.68
CA ALA A 83 -6.74 1.88 -2.84
C ALA A 83 -6.41 0.65 -3.66
N ALA A 84 -5.48 -0.14 -3.19
CA ALA A 84 -5.02 -1.32 -3.92
C ALA A 84 -5.08 -2.55 -3.04
N THR A 85 -5.43 -3.69 -3.63
CA THR A 85 -5.32 -4.96 -2.93
C THR A 85 -3.87 -5.42 -2.99
N ILE A 86 -3.51 -6.33 -2.10
CA ILE A 86 -2.21 -6.98 -2.11
C ILE A 86 -2.49 -8.47 -2.20
N THR A 87 -2.22 -9.06 -3.35
CA THR A 87 -2.45 -10.49 -3.55
C THR A 87 -1.16 -11.29 -3.44
N GLU A 88 -0.02 -10.64 -3.65
CA GLU A 88 1.29 -11.27 -3.51
C GLU A 88 2.22 -10.26 -2.89
N SER A 89 3.08 -10.68 -2.02
CA SER A 89 4.08 -9.78 -1.49
C SER A 89 5.31 -10.53 -1.03
N THR A 90 6.44 -9.84 -1.04
CA THR A 90 7.68 -10.37 -0.51
C THR A 90 8.38 -9.27 0.26
N MET A 91 9.18 -9.65 1.24
CA MET A 91 9.93 -8.70 2.03
C MET A 91 11.40 -8.88 1.70
N GLU A 92 12.08 -7.81 1.34
CA GLU A 92 13.48 -7.86 0.94
C GLU A 92 14.26 -6.78 1.64
N PRO A 93 15.53 -6.99 1.93
CA PRO A 93 16.36 -5.91 2.46
C PRO A 93 16.48 -4.80 1.43
N ALA A 94 16.49 -3.60 1.89
CA ALA A 94 16.61 -2.45 0.98
C ALA A 94 18.04 -2.20 0.59
#